data_b5e4cd939a39f1256a59f12a821fc3b9
#
_entry.id   b5e4cd939a39f1256a59f12a821fc3b9
#
_cell.length_a   1.000
_cell.length_b   1.000
_cell.length_c   1.000
_cell.angle_alpha   90.00
_cell.angle_beta   90.00
_cell.angle_gamma   90.00
#
_symmetry.space_group_name_H-M   'P 1'
#
loop_
_entity.id
_entity.type
_entity.pdbx_description
1 polymer ?
#
loop_
_entity_poly.entity_id
_entity_poly.type
_entity_poly.pdbx_seq_one_letter_code
_entity_poly.pdbx_strand_id
1 'polypeptide(L)'
;MSNKRNGAKPLNIWSGFRQGPGGNCATVATIKAAMHKFGQSPTDIYREVTRLDGGYRVTMRDNYTLTLTDRELAVASRASQFIGADKGMLKDAHFLFAVSAKRAHEENNDSTAGESFEAGVESLNDGEDEEKPGEGFLRLGLSHYMKNVSVRELAEGRLGVSNRGGHSVAVINGHEELWGRPGAAPRRGEAVALKRTPCCQRLATARRQMIGQ
;
A
#
# COMPACT_ATOMS: atom_id res chain seq x y z
N MET A 1 15.27 -1.14 0.10
CA MET A 1 14.35 -1.83 -0.83
C MET A 1 14.95 -3.15 -1.29
N SER A 2 14.11 -4.13 -1.66
CA SER A 2 14.53 -5.38 -2.28
C SER A 2 15.06 -5.18 -3.73
N ASN A 3 15.50 -6.28 -4.35
CA ASN A 3 15.94 -6.25 -5.75
C ASN A 3 14.82 -6.59 -6.76
N LYS A 4 13.58 -6.76 -6.30
CA LYS A 4 12.44 -7.01 -7.19
C LYS A 4 12.12 -5.78 -8.03
N ARG A 5 11.80 -5.99 -9.31
CA ARG A 5 11.49 -4.94 -10.29
C ARG A 5 10.47 -5.47 -11.31
N ASN A 6 9.99 -4.57 -12.17
CA ASN A 6 9.14 -4.90 -13.33
C ASN A 6 7.83 -5.59 -12.95
N GLY A 7 7.21 -5.17 -11.86
CA GLY A 7 5.93 -5.70 -11.39
C GLY A 7 6.02 -7.08 -10.75
N ALA A 8 7.23 -7.55 -10.40
CA ALA A 8 7.42 -8.85 -9.76
C ALA A 8 6.62 -8.93 -8.45
N LYS A 9 5.73 -9.91 -8.36
CA LYS A 9 4.83 -10.08 -7.22
C LYS A 9 5.56 -10.65 -6.00
N PRO A 10 5.03 -10.44 -4.78
CA PRO A 10 5.47 -11.19 -3.62
C PRO A 10 5.38 -12.70 -3.85
N LEU A 11 6.36 -13.45 -3.35
CA LEU A 11 6.29 -14.92 -3.38
C LEU A 11 5.13 -15.43 -2.51
N ASN A 12 4.94 -14.81 -1.37
CA ASN A 12 3.79 -15.08 -0.50
C ASN A 12 3.25 -13.75 0.05
N ILE A 13 2.16 -13.26 -0.52
CA ILE A 13 1.49 -12.03 -0.11
C ILE A 13 0.93 -12.10 1.32
N TRP A 14 0.63 -13.31 1.78
CA TRP A 14 0.04 -13.51 3.10
C TRP A 14 1.10 -13.43 4.21
N SER A 15 2.07 -14.35 4.20
CA SER A 15 3.05 -14.51 5.29
C SER A 15 4.37 -13.78 5.08
N GLY A 16 4.62 -13.21 3.90
CA GLY A 16 5.88 -12.51 3.60
C GLY A 16 6.15 -11.35 4.57
N PHE A 17 5.11 -10.57 4.89
CA PHE A 17 5.06 -9.71 6.06
C PHE A 17 3.62 -9.61 6.59
N ARG A 18 3.47 -9.19 7.85
CA ARG A 18 2.18 -8.94 8.50
C ARG A 18 2.30 -7.86 9.57
N GLN A 19 1.16 -7.37 10.01
CA GLN A 19 1.10 -6.52 11.19
C GLN A 19 1.69 -7.23 12.41
N GLY A 20 2.47 -6.51 13.18
CA GLY A 20 2.95 -6.90 14.49
C GLY A 20 2.05 -6.32 15.61
N PRO A 21 2.61 -5.98 16.78
CA PRO A 21 1.84 -5.41 17.89
C PRO A 21 1.28 -4.00 17.64
N GLY A 22 1.79 -3.27 16.66
CA GLY A 22 1.38 -1.89 16.36
C GLY A 22 -0.05 -1.79 15.83
N GLY A 23 -0.72 -0.67 16.13
CA GLY A 23 -2.09 -0.37 15.69
C GLY A 23 -2.20 0.15 14.25
N ASN A 24 -1.52 -0.47 13.28
CA ASN A 24 -1.36 0.03 11.91
C ASN A 24 -2.03 -0.85 10.83
N CYS A 25 -3.16 -1.45 11.17
CA CYS A 25 -3.87 -2.38 10.29
C CYS A 25 -4.27 -1.76 8.94
N ALA A 26 -4.72 -0.50 8.92
CA ALA A 26 -5.11 0.20 7.71
C ALA A 26 -3.93 0.38 6.75
N THR A 27 -2.78 0.79 7.26
CA THR A 27 -1.55 0.93 6.48
C THR A 27 -1.06 -0.43 5.97
N VAL A 28 -1.05 -1.49 6.80
CA VAL A 28 -0.69 -2.86 6.37
C VAL A 28 -1.61 -3.36 5.27
N ALA A 29 -2.92 -3.17 5.42
CA ALA A 29 -3.91 -3.62 4.44
C ALA A 29 -3.68 -2.97 3.08
N THR A 30 -3.47 -1.66 3.05
CA THR A 30 -3.26 -0.92 1.79
C THR A 30 -1.90 -1.22 1.16
N ILE A 31 -0.84 -1.41 1.93
CA ILE A 31 0.48 -1.85 1.43
C ILE A 31 0.36 -3.22 0.77
N LYS A 32 -0.29 -4.19 1.40
CA LYS A 32 -0.49 -5.54 0.81
C LYS A 32 -1.30 -5.49 -0.48
N ALA A 33 -2.39 -4.74 -0.51
CA ALA A 33 -3.19 -4.56 -1.72
C ALA A 33 -2.38 -3.90 -2.84
N ALA A 34 -1.57 -2.88 -2.53
CA ALA A 34 -0.71 -2.21 -3.51
C ALA A 34 0.38 -3.15 -4.05
N MET A 35 1.07 -3.91 -3.18
CA MET A 35 2.06 -4.91 -3.59
C MET A 35 1.45 -5.99 -4.49
N HIS A 36 0.24 -6.46 -4.15
CA HIS A 36 -0.46 -7.45 -4.97
C HIS A 36 -0.84 -6.89 -6.34
N LYS A 37 -1.22 -5.62 -6.43
CA LYS A 37 -1.63 -4.98 -7.68
C LYS A 37 -0.46 -4.63 -8.58
N PHE A 38 0.51 -3.90 -8.07
CA PHE A 38 1.55 -3.26 -8.89
C PHE A 38 2.85 -4.06 -8.95
N GLY A 39 3.18 -4.79 -7.92
CA GLY A 39 4.46 -5.46 -7.69
C GLY A 39 4.95 -5.19 -6.28
N GLN A 40 5.86 -6.03 -5.78
CA GLN A 40 6.36 -5.94 -4.41
C GLN A 40 7.18 -4.67 -4.15
N SER A 41 7.97 -4.26 -5.15
CA SER A 41 8.91 -3.17 -4.98
C SER A 41 8.22 -1.80 -4.89
N PRO A 42 8.66 -0.90 -4.01
CA PRO A 42 8.24 0.50 -4.05
C PRO A 42 8.40 1.17 -5.41
N THR A 43 9.39 0.76 -6.21
CA THR A 43 9.60 1.28 -7.57
C THR A 43 8.50 0.87 -8.57
N ASP A 44 7.71 -0.16 -8.26
CA ASP A 44 6.56 -0.59 -9.06
C ASP A 44 5.26 0.10 -8.59
N ILE A 45 5.21 0.47 -7.31
CA ILE A 45 4.05 1.13 -6.67
C ILE A 45 4.08 2.63 -6.94
N TYR A 46 5.21 3.28 -6.72
CA TYR A 46 5.39 4.70 -7.02
C TYR A 46 5.72 4.95 -8.49
N ARG A 47 5.55 6.19 -8.92
CA ARG A 47 5.91 6.62 -10.26
C ARG A 47 7.42 6.64 -10.44
N GLU A 48 8.12 7.14 -9.41
CA GLU A 48 9.58 7.24 -9.38
C GLU A 48 10.10 7.16 -7.95
N VAL A 49 11.21 6.45 -7.77
CA VAL A 49 11.98 6.41 -6.52
C VAL A 49 13.44 6.61 -6.88
N THR A 50 13.98 7.77 -6.54
CA THR A 50 15.37 8.15 -6.84
C THR A 50 16.20 8.15 -5.56
N ARG A 51 17.34 7.46 -5.57
CA ARG A 51 18.32 7.53 -4.48
C ARG A 51 19.01 8.89 -4.49
N LEU A 52 19.07 9.53 -3.32
CA LEU A 52 19.81 10.78 -3.07
C LEU A 52 20.96 10.50 -2.10
N ASP A 53 21.84 11.46 -1.95
CA ASP A 53 22.78 11.43 -0.81
C ASP A 53 22.00 11.59 0.49
N GLY A 54 22.07 10.54 1.35
CA GLY A 54 21.36 10.51 2.64
C GLY A 54 19.85 10.23 2.60
N GLY A 55 19.27 9.78 1.46
CA GLY A 55 17.83 9.48 1.43
C GLY A 55 17.28 9.14 0.05
N TYR A 56 16.01 9.41 -0.13
CA TYR A 56 15.26 9.11 -1.33
C TYR A 56 14.32 10.25 -1.69
N ARG A 57 14.18 10.55 -2.99
CA ARG A 57 13.05 11.31 -3.53
C ARG A 57 12.03 10.31 -4.06
N VAL A 58 10.78 10.50 -3.68
CA VAL A 58 9.67 9.65 -4.11
C VAL A 58 8.63 10.52 -4.80
N THR A 59 8.30 10.20 -6.05
CA THR A 59 7.17 10.78 -6.78
C THR A 59 6.06 9.74 -6.88
N MET A 60 4.92 10.04 -6.29
CA MET A 60 3.76 9.16 -6.24
C MET A 60 2.94 9.21 -7.54
N ARG A 61 1.95 8.32 -7.67
CA ARG A 61 1.11 8.27 -8.89
C ARG A 61 0.09 9.41 -8.98
N ASP A 62 -0.22 10.08 -7.88
CA ASP A 62 -1.02 11.31 -7.82
C ASP A 62 -0.16 12.58 -8.01
N ASN A 63 1.11 12.43 -8.38
CA ASN A 63 2.13 13.47 -8.56
C ASN A 63 2.63 14.14 -7.26
N TYR A 64 2.20 13.65 -6.09
CA TYR A 64 2.80 14.09 -4.84
C TYR A 64 4.28 13.69 -4.79
N THR A 65 5.14 14.60 -4.37
CA THR A 65 6.59 14.35 -4.27
C THR A 65 7.07 14.68 -2.87
N LEU A 66 7.80 13.77 -2.27
CA LEU A 66 8.41 13.96 -0.96
C LEU A 66 9.86 13.49 -0.94
N THR A 67 10.59 13.90 0.08
CA THR A 67 11.94 13.41 0.37
C THR A 67 11.95 12.69 1.71
N LEU A 68 12.43 11.45 1.70
CA LEU A 68 12.57 10.59 2.87
C LEU A 68 14.06 10.42 3.18
N THR A 69 14.52 10.82 4.36
CA THR A 69 15.92 10.63 4.78
C THR A 69 16.16 9.20 5.23
N ASP A 70 17.43 8.75 5.18
CA ASP A 70 17.82 7.42 5.70
C ASP A 70 17.51 7.29 7.20
N ARG A 71 17.60 8.40 7.97
CA ARG A 71 17.20 8.44 9.39
C ARG A 71 15.71 8.20 9.55
N GLU A 72 14.86 8.92 8.80
CA GLU A 72 13.41 8.75 8.85
C GLU A 72 13.01 7.32 8.48
N LEU A 73 13.63 6.76 7.42
CA LEU A 73 13.41 5.36 7.04
C LEU A 73 13.77 4.39 8.17
N ALA A 74 14.88 4.61 8.86
CA ALA A 74 15.29 3.76 9.98
C ALA A 74 14.35 3.89 11.18
N VAL A 75 13.87 5.09 11.50
CA VAL A 75 12.88 5.35 12.56
C VAL A 75 11.57 4.62 12.25
N ALA A 76 10.99 4.87 11.08
CA ALA A 76 9.73 4.27 10.66
C ALA A 76 9.81 2.73 10.58
N SER A 77 10.92 2.19 10.06
CA SER A 77 11.12 0.73 9.97
C SER A 77 11.03 0.05 11.33
N ARG A 78 11.62 0.63 12.36
CA ARG A 78 11.53 0.11 13.73
C ARG A 78 10.12 0.28 14.30
N ALA A 79 9.55 1.46 14.14
CA ALA A 79 8.25 1.81 14.68
C ALA A 79 7.07 1.05 14.05
N SER A 80 7.21 0.60 12.80
CA SER A 80 6.17 -0.19 12.12
C SER A 80 5.86 -1.51 12.81
N GLN A 81 6.83 -2.08 13.51
CA GLN A 81 6.74 -3.36 14.21
C GLN A 81 6.27 -4.51 13.30
N PHE A 82 6.48 -4.41 11.99
CA PHE A 82 6.10 -5.46 11.06
C PHE A 82 6.90 -6.74 11.29
N ILE A 83 6.23 -7.86 11.11
CA ILE A 83 6.80 -9.21 11.27
C ILE A 83 6.68 -9.93 9.92
N GLY A 84 7.73 -10.63 9.50
CA GLY A 84 7.68 -11.40 8.27
C GLY A 84 8.86 -12.31 8.06
N ALA A 85 8.64 -13.39 7.32
CA ALA A 85 9.68 -14.36 6.96
C ALA A 85 10.46 -13.94 5.70
N ASP A 86 9.84 -13.18 4.80
CA ASP A 86 10.49 -12.67 3.59
C ASP A 86 11.18 -11.33 3.88
N LYS A 87 12.49 -11.40 4.07
CA LYS A 87 13.31 -10.20 4.37
C LYS A 87 13.23 -9.13 3.28
N GLY A 88 13.09 -9.52 2.03
CA GLY A 88 12.94 -8.59 0.89
C GLY A 88 11.60 -7.87 0.93
N MET A 89 10.51 -8.62 1.11
CA MET A 89 9.17 -8.06 1.24
C MET A 89 9.03 -7.18 2.48
N LEU A 90 9.61 -7.59 3.62
CA LEU A 90 9.61 -6.81 4.84
C LEU A 90 10.34 -5.47 4.65
N LYS A 91 11.49 -5.48 3.95
CA LYS A 91 12.26 -4.27 3.61
C LYS A 91 11.45 -3.30 2.73
N ASP A 92 10.73 -3.83 1.75
CA ASP A 92 9.87 -3.03 0.88
C ASP A 92 8.65 -2.49 1.63
N ALA A 93 8.04 -3.28 2.53
CA ALA A 93 6.94 -2.85 3.39
C ALA A 93 7.38 -1.72 4.35
N HIS A 94 8.55 -1.82 4.94
CA HIS A 94 9.12 -0.75 5.78
C HIS A 94 9.32 0.55 4.99
N PHE A 95 9.77 0.46 3.75
CA PHE A 95 9.92 1.64 2.90
C PHE A 95 8.56 2.29 2.60
N LEU A 96 7.55 1.51 2.24
CA LEU A 96 6.20 1.99 1.97
C LEU A 96 5.55 2.61 3.21
N PHE A 97 5.75 2.02 4.38
CA PHE A 97 5.32 2.58 5.66
C PHE A 97 6.00 3.91 5.95
N ALA A 98 7.32 4.01 5.77
CA ALA A 98 8.07 5.25 6.01
C ALA A 98 7.61 6.39 5.08
N VAL A 99 7.35 6.08 3.81
CA VAL A 99 6.81 7.06 2.85
C VAL A 99 5.38 7.48 3.23
N SER A 100 4.53 6.55 3.68
CA SER A 100 3.19 6.87 4.19
C SER A 100 3.25 7.77 5.42
N ALA A 101 4.15 7.50 6.36
CA ALA A 101 4.37 8.31 7.55
C ALA A 101 4.90 9.72 7.20
N LYS A 102 5.80 9.82 6.22
CA LYS A 102 6.30 11.11 5.73
C LYS A 102 5.17 11.94 5.13
N ARG A 103 4.31 11.34 4.33
CA ARG A 103 3.15 12.00 3.77
C ARG A 103 2.14 12.40 4.87
N ALA A 104 1.88 11.53 5.83
CA ALA A 104 1.03 11.84 6.98
C ALA A 104 1.56 13.06 7.75
N HIS A 105 2.89 13.13 7.98
CA HIS A 105 3.53 14.30 8.59
C HIS A 105 3.32 15.57 7.75
N GLU A 106 3.60 15.54 6.45
CA GLU A 106 3.53 16.70 5.57
C GLU A 106 2.07 17.18 5.36
N GLU A 107 1.09 16.28 5.40
CA GLU A 107 -0.36 16.59 5.29
C GLU A 107 -1.03 16.82 6.65
N ASN A 108 -0.29 16.76 7.75
CA ASN A 108 -0.79 16.91 9.13
C ASN A 108 -1.99 15.99 9.43
N ASN A 109 -1.81 14.68 9.15
CA ASN A 109 -2.79 13.64 9.45
C ASN A 109 -3.28 13.77 10.92
N ASP A 110 -4.58 13.54 11.17
CA ASP A 110 -5.22 13.61 12.50
C ASP A 110 -4.98 14.93 13.23
N SER A 111 -4.60 15.98 12.51
CA SER A 111 -4.28 17.32 13.04
C SER A 111 -3.10 17.35 14.04
N THR A 112 -2.39 16.27 14.20
CA THR A 112 -1.24 16.09 15.13
C THR A 112 0.05 15.66 14.43
N ALA A 113 -0.05 14.98 13.31
CA ALA A 113 1.11 14.45 12.59
C ALA A 113 2.08 15.52 12.05
N GLY A 114 1.61 16.77 11.89
CA GLY A 114 2.41 17.89 11.40
C GLY A 114 3.51 18.38 12.33
N GLU A 115 3.51 17.96 13.60
CA GLU A 115 4.49 18.41 14.58
C GLU A 115 5.91 17.89 14.31
N SER A 116 6.01 16.64 13.82
CA SER A 116 7.28 15.99 13.49
C SER A 116 7.08 14.75 12.63
N PHE A 117 8.17 14.21 12.05
CA PHE A 117 8.11 12.92 11.36
C PHE A 117 7.68 11.78 12.29
N GLU A 118 8.16 11.80 13.53
CA GLU A 118 7.77 10.85 14.57
C GLU A 118 6.29 10.93 14.91
N ALA A 119 5.70 12.13 14.94
CA ALA A 119 4.24 12.31 15.07
C ALA A 119 3.49 11.75 13.85
N GLY A 120 4.02 11.90 12.64
CA GLY A 120 3.49 11.24 11.44
C GLY A 120 3.54 9.72 11.51
N VAL A 121 4.58 9.14 12.10
CA VAL A 121 4.68 7.70 12.38
C VAL A 121 3.65 7.27 13.43
N GLU A 122 3.49 8.04 14.49
CA GLU A 122 2.53 7.75 15.56
C GLU A 122 1.11 7.74 15.04
N SER A 123 0.72 8.71 14.20
CA SER A 123 -0.62 8.78 13.61
C SER A 123 -0.99 7.58 12.72
N LEU A 124 0.00 6.76 12.32
CA LEU A 124 -0.25 5.48 11.62
C LEU A 124 -0.24 4.28 12.55
N ASN A 125 0.13 4.44 13.83
CA ASN A 125 0.33 3.35 14.79
C ASN A 125 -0.63 3.38 15.97
N ASP A 126 -1.47 4.39 16.10
CA ASP A 126 -2.31 4.64 17.28
C ASP A 126 -3.67 3.94 17.29
N GLY A 127 -3.87 3.00 16.34
CA GLY A 127 -5.14 2.26 16.21
C GLY A 127 -6.01 2.78 15.07
N GLU A 128 -5.44 3.58 14.24
CA GLU A 128 -5.92 4.24 13.02
C GLU A 128 -7.42 4.15 12.77
N ASP A 129 -8.14 5.14 13.27
CA ASP A 129 -9.53 5.42 12.97
C ASP A 129 -9.59 6.12 11.60
N GLU A 130 -9.56 5.35 10.52
CA GLU A 130 -9.75 5.92 9.20
C GLU A 130 -11.05 6.75 9.17
N GLU A 131 -10.94 8.06 9.02
CA GLU A 131 -12.10 8.94 8.79
C GLU A 131 -12.87 8.50 7.54
N LYS A 132 -12.16 7.93 6.57
CA LYS A 132 -12.72 7.42 5.31
C LYS A 132 -12.06 6.11 4.92
N PRO A 133 -12.85 5.11 4.48
CA PRO A 133 -12.31 3.83 4.02
C PRO A 133 -11.23 4.02 2.95
N GLY A 134 -10.11 3.34 3.12
CA GLY A 134 -9.02 3.33 2.15
C GLY A 134 -8.08 4.54 2.21
N GLU A 135 -8.07 5.27 3.30
CA GLU A 135 -7.20 6.43 3.51
C GLU A 135 -5.72 6.08 3.33
N GLY A 136 -5.29 4.90 3.75
CA GLY A 136 -3.94 4.41 3.49
C GLY A 136 -3.57 4.37 2.00
N PHE A 137 -4.53 4.22 1.08
CA PHE A 137 -4.26 4.37 -0.36
C PHE A 137 -3.95 5.81 -0.76
N LEU A 138 -4.55 6.80 -0.09
CA LEU A 138 -4.23 8.21 -0.34
C LEU A 138 -2.77 8.48 0.04
N ARG A 139 -2.34 7.99 1.20
CA ARG A 139 -0.95 8.11 1.67
C ARG A 139 0.05 7.38 0.77
N LEU A 140 -0.37 6.36 0.05
CA LEU A 140 0.43 5.70 -0.99
C LEU A 140 0.36 6.38 -2.37
N GLY A 141 -0.37 7.49 -2.51
CA GLY A 141 -0.54 8.21 -3.79
C GLY A 141 -1.41 7.48 -4.81
N LEU A 142 -2.36 6.68 -4.35
CA LEU A 142 -3.21 5.83 -5.18
C LEU A 142 -4.65 6.33 -5.33
N SER A 143 -4.92 7.62 -5.04
CA SER A 143 -6.26 8.24 -5.10
C SER A 143 -7.00 7.94 -6.43
N HIS A 144 -6.33 8.06 -7.57
CA HIS A 144 -6.91 7.81 -8.89
C HIS A 144 -7.27 6.34 -9.15
N TYR A 145 -6.74 5.43 -8.35
CA TYR A 145 -7.00 3.98 -8.46
C TYR A 145 -8.10 3.51 -7.52
N MET A 146 -8.55 4.35 -6.59
CA MET A 146 -9.58 4.00 -5.62
C MET A 146 -10.98 3.97 -6.26
N LYS A 147 -11.80 3.03 -5.78
CA LYS A 147 -13.21 2.94 -6.09
C LYS A 147 -13.97 2.38 -4.90
N ASN A 148 -14.97 3.12 -4.40
CA ASN A 148 -15.91 2.58 -3.44
C ASN A 148 -16.69 1.43 -4.08
N VAL A 149 -16.77 0.32 -3.37
CA VAL A 149 -17.45 -0.90 -3.82
C VAL A 149 -18.23 -1.50 -2.66
N SER A 150 -19.06 -2.48 -2.94
CA SER A 150 -19.67 -3.28 -1.88
C SER A 150 -18.68 -4.33 -1.35
N VAL A 151 -18.87 -4.74 -0.10
CA VAL A 151 -18.12 -5.85 0.50
C VAL A 151 -18.28 -7.14 -0.33
N ARG A 152 -19.45 -7.34 -0.94
CA ARG A 152 -19.72 -8.45 -1.84
C ARG A 152 -18.78 -8.45 -3.05
N GLU A 153 -18.51 -7.30 -3.67
CA GLU A 153 -17.56 -7.23 -4.79
C GLU A 153 -16.14 -7.63 -4.38
N LEU A 154 -15.73 -7.31 -3.13
CA LEU A 154 -14.45 -7.81 -2.60
C LEU A 154 -14.48 -9.33 -2.41
N ALA A 155 -15.58 -9.88 -1.86
CA ALA A 155 -15.77 -11.32 -1.70
C ALA A 155 -15.78 -12.07 -3.04
N GLU A 156 -16.26 -11.42 -4.11
CA GLU A 156 -16.26 -11.92 -5.48
C GLU A 156 -14.89 -11.77 -6.20
N GLY A 157 -13.84 -11.35 -5.47
CA GLY A 157 -12.46 -11.34 -5.95
C GLY A 157 -11.92 -9.98 -6.37
N ARG A 158 -12.63 -8.87 -6.11
CA ARG A 158 -12.03 -7.55 -6.26
C ARG A 158 -10.94 -7.35 -5.21
N LEU A 159 -9.82 -6.82 -5.66
CA LEU A 159 -8.70 -6.46 -4.78
C LEU A 159 -8.97 -5.12 -4.10
N GLY A 160 -8.82 -5.07 -2.79
CA GLY A 160 -9.02 -3.84 -2.03
C GLY A 160 -8.82 -4.02 -0.54
N VAL A 161 -9.47 -3.16 0.22
CA VAL A 161 -9.51 -3.19 1.69
C VAL A 161 -10.94 -3.17 2.19
N SER A 162 -11.17 -3.81 3.32
CA SER A 162 -12.44 -3.78 4.05
C SER A 162 -12.19 -3.24 5.46
N ASN A 163 -12.97 -2.23 5.83
CA ASN A 163 -12.91 -1.58 7.14
C ASN A 163 -14.14 -1.96 7.95
N ARG A 164 -13.92 -2.45 9.16
CA ARG A 164 -14.99 -2.89 10.05
C ARG A 164 -14.61 -2.70 11.52
N GLY A 165 -15.38 -1.89 12.24
CA GLY A 165 -15.31 -1.82 13.71
C GLY A 165 -13.89 -1.74 14.30
N GLY A 166 -13.10 -0.74 13.89
CA GLY A 166 -11.75 -0.53 14.41
C GLY A 166 -10.69 -1.49 13.84
N HIS A 167 -10.96 -2.15 12.72
CA HIS A 167 -9.98 -3.01 12.05
C HIS A 167 -10.10 -2.97 10.54
N SER A 168 -8.97 -2.78 9.86
CA SER A 168 -8.83 -2.80 8.40
C SER A 168 -8.06 -4.01 7.93
N VAL A 169 -8.53 -4.65 6.86
CA VAL A 169 -7.89 -5.83 6.27
C VAL A 169 -7.78 -5.71 4.76
N ALA A 170 -6.68 -6.18 4.20
CA ALA A 170 -6.60 -6.41 2.76
C ALA A 170 -7.54 -7.57 2.37
N VAL A 171 -8.22 -7.41 1.22
CA VAL A 171 -9.00 -8.49 0.62
C VAL A 171 -8.37 -8.83 -0.72
N ILE A 172 -7.85 -10.04 -0.82
CA ILE A 172 -7.10 -10.55 -1.96
C ILE A 172 -7.75 -11.84 -2.44
N ASN A 173 -8.13 -11.90 -3.71
CA ASN A 173 -8.81 -13.06 -4.30
C ASN A 173 -10.06 -13.51 -3.50
N GLY A 174 -10.80 -12.56 -2.94
CA GLY A 174 -12.02 -12.83 -2.18
C GLY A 174 -11.81 -13.22 -0.71
N HIS A 175 -10.57 -13.22 -0.21
CA HIS A 175 -10.22 -13.59 1.15
C HIS A 175 -9.61 -12.41 1.93
N GLU A 176 -10.04 -12.25 3.18
CA GLU A 176 -9.41 -11.30 4.11
C GLU A 176 -8.01 -11.77 4.50
N GLU A 177 -7.09 -10.83 4.61
CA GLU A 177 -5.78 -11.11 5.21
C GLU A 177 -5.90 -11.13 6.73
N LEU A 178 -5.56 -12.26 7.34
CA LEU A 178 -5.62 -12.44 8.79
C LEU A 178 -4.27 -12.91 9.32
N TRP A 179 -3.49 -11.96 9.84
CA TRP A 179 -2.24 -12.23 10.56
C TRP A 179 -1.26 -13.12 9.78
N GLY A 180 -1.11 -12.87 8.50
CA GLY A 180 -0.18 -13.58 7.62
C GLY A 180 -0.76 -14.80 6.92
N ARG A 181 -2.09 -14.99 6.91
CA ARG A 181 -2.77 -16.10 6.24
C ARG A 181 -4.09 -15.66 5.59
N PRO A 182 -4.57 -16.39 4.57
CA PRO A 182 -5.90 -16.13 4.03
C PRO A 182 -6.98 -16.53 5.06
N GLY A 183 -7.94 -15.64 5.25
CA GLY A 183 -9.12 -15.83 6.08
C GLY A 183 -10.37 -16.14 5.27
N ALA A 184 -11.53 -15.91 5.88
CA ALA A 184 -12.82 -16.03 5.20
C ALA A 184 -13.05 -14.88 4.20
N ALA A 185 -14.07 -15.02 3.36
CA ALA A 185 -14.56 -13.92 2.56
C ALA A 185 -15.17 -12.82 3.44
N PRO A 186 -14.96 -11.53 3.10
CA PRO A 186 -15.55 -10.43 3.86
C PRO A 186 -17.07 -10.47 3.78
N ARG A 187 -17.75 -10.16 4.90
CA ARG A 187 -19.21 -10.22 4.99
C ARG A 187 -19.85 -8.89 5.36
N ARG A 188 -19.10 -7.97 5.94
CA ARG A 188 -19.59 -6.68 6.46
C ARG A 188 -18.46 -5.65 6.48
N GLY A 189 -18.81 -4.38 6.61
CA GLY A 189 -17.90 -3.24 6.66
C GLY A 189 -18.02 -2.36 5.44
N GLU A 190 -17.20 -1.35 5.38
CA GLU A 190 -17.03 -0.49 4.22
C GLU A 190 -15.89 -1.05 3.35
N ALA A 191 -15.96 -0.79 2.04
CA ALA A 191 -15.04 -1.42 1.11
C ALA A 191 -14.55 -0.43 0.05
N VAL A 192 -13.22 -0.41 -0.15
CA VAL A 192 -12.57 0.32 -1.22
C VAL A 192 -11.70 -0.63 -2.03
N ALA A 193 -11.97 -0.72 -3.33
CA ALA A 193 -11.18 -1.52 -4.26
C ALA A 193 -10.17 -0.67 -5.02
N LEU A 194 -9.08 -1.30 -5.44
CA LEU A 194 -8.20 -0.76 -6.47
C LEU A 194 -8.78 -1.10 -7.85
N LYS A 195 -9.02 -0.07 -8.69
CA LYS A 195 -9.51 -0.23 -10.06
C LYS A 195 -8.67 -1.25 -10.80
N ARG A 196 -9.32 -2.09 -11.60
CA ARG A 196 -8.59 -2.98 -12.52
C ARG A 196 -7.78 -2.12 -13.48
N THR A 197 -6.52 -2.46 -13.70
CA THR A 197 -5.77 -1.86 -14.81
C THR A 197 -6.48 -2.29 -16.09
N PRO A 198 -6.82 -1.36 -17.01
CA PRO A 198 -7.40 -1.75 -18.29
C PRO A 198 -6.48 -2.79 -18.93
N CYS A 199 -6.99 -4.00 -19.14
CA CYS A 199 -6.25 -5.05 -19.83
C CYS A 199 -5.99 -4.54 -21.24
N CYS A 200 -4.73 -4.25 -21.55
CA CYS A 200 -4.16 -4.08 -22.89
C CYS A 200 -5.08 -3.64 -24.03
N GLN A 201 -5.30 -2.32 -24.14
CA GLN A 201 -5.55 -1.74 -25.47
C GLN A 201 -4.29 -1.72 -26.36
N ARG A 202 -3.13 -2.20 -25.86
CA ARG A 202 -1.87 -2.21 -26.62
C ARG A 202 -1.74 -3.32 -27.66
N LEU A 203 -2.59 -4.34 -27.65
CA LEU A 203 -2.54 -5.42 -28.65
C LEU A 203 -3.48 -5.20 -29.85
N ALA A 204 -4.46 -4.30 -29.75
CA ALA A 204 -5.38 -4.02 -30.85
C ALA A 204 -4.80 -3.05 -31.89
N THR A 205 -3.89 -2.15 -31.49
CA THR A 205 -3.29 -1.17 -32.40
C THR A 205 -2.15 -1.76 -33.23
N ALA A 206 -1.39 -2.71 -32.66
CA ALA A 206 -0.31 -3.39 -33.40
C ALA A 206 -0.82 -4.36 -34.48
N ARG A 207 -2.01 -4.96 -34.28
CA ARG A 207 -2.59 -5.85 -35.31
C ARG A 207 -3.25 -5.12 -36.46
N ARG A 208 -3.66 -3.85 -36.30
CA ARG A 208 -4.23 -3.07 -37.43
C ARG A 208 -3.20 -2.47 -38.36
N GLN A 209 -1.93 -2.37 -37.94
CA GLN A 209 -0.85 -1.87 -38.80
C GLN A 209 -0.16 -2.94 -39.63
N MET A 210 -0.41 -4.23 -39.39
CA MET A 210 0.17 -5.34 -40.19
C MET A 210 -0.76 -5.91 -41.26
N ILE A 211 -1.97 -5.39 -41.43
CA ILE A 211 -2.93 -5.89 -42.44
C ILE A 211 -3.20 -4.84 -43.53
N GLY A 212 -2.41 -3.79 -43.60
CA GLY A 212 -2.55 -2.69 -44.55
C GLY A 212 -1.26 -2.42 -45.36
N GLN A 213 -0.61 -3.47 -45.87
CA GLN A 213 0.35 -3.38 -46.98
C GLN A 213 0.11 -4.53 -47.94
#